data_64cf3544ae1c2e774e8dbd11fdbe7b62
#
_entry.id   64cf3544ae1c2e774e8dbd11fdbe7b62
#
_cell.length_a   1.000
_cell.length_b   1.000
_cell.length_c   1.000
_cell.angle_alpha   90.00
_cell.angle_beta   90.00
_cell.angle_gamma   90.00
#
_symmetry.space_group_name_H-M   'P 1'
#
loop_
_entity.id
_entity.type
_entity.pdbx_description
1 polymer ?
#
loop_
_entity_poly.entity_id
_entity_poly.type
_entity_poly.pdbx_seq_one_letter_code
_entity_poly.pdbx_strand_id
1 'polypeptide(L)'
;QRLTSIYQSMFSQQPVSTKTEKGKNNIERYYYLSMEKCMDKYEDRIDAVISVPSDRKIKENFDRDVKLDLSTQDKEYEQKMFPVNIIFDSNALLQWQFGYMTYYSGKTDELELLKSFQNEVMNTIVKYKLPVITLDKSTPREAVCKVFENVNTGGVPLTVFELVTATYATQEFDLRKDWKKCRKQIQGIDDTLRTDLLDGIDETTFLT
;
A
#
# COMPACT_ATOMS: atom_id res chain seq x y z
N GLN A 1 6.57 -5.89 1.80
CA GLN A 1 5.20 -5.37 2.01
C GLN A 1 4.99 -4.03 1.27
N ARG A 2 5.82 -2.99 1.48
CA ARG A 2 5.65 -1.67 0.85
C ARG A 2 5.64 -1.73 -0.68
N LEU A 3 6.63 -2.39 -1.29
CA LEU A 3 6.69 -2.55 -2.76
C LEU A 3 5.49 -3.30 -3.31
N THR A 4 5.04 -4.35 -2.62
CA THR A 4 3.85 -5.11 -3.01
C THR A 4 2.61 -4.23 -2.99
N SER A 5 2.43 -3.42 -1.94
CA SER A 5 1.29 -2.49 -1.83
C SER A 5 1.31 -1.42 -2.92
N ILE A 6 2.48 -0.82 -3.18
CA ILE A 6 2.65 0.16 -4.27
C ILE A 6 2.34 -0.50 -5.62
N TYR A 7 2.92 -1.67 -5.89
CA TYR A 7 2.66 -2.40 -7.13
C TYR A 7 1.16 -2.71 -7.31
N GLN A 8 0.52 -3.28 -6.28
CA GLN A 8 -0.90 -3.61 -6.35
C GLN A 8 -1.77 -2.36 -6.57
N SER A 9 -1.50 -1.25 -5.89
CA SER A 9 -2.28 -0.01 -6.07
C SER A 9 -2.14 0.59 -7.47
N MET A 10 -1.01 0.40 -8.14
CA MET A 10 -0.72 0.99 -9.45
C MET A 10 -1.07 0.08 -10.63
N PHE A 11 -1.15 -1.23 -10.45
CA PHE A 11 -1.34 -2.18 -11.56
C PHE A 11 -2.62 -3.02 -11.46
N SER A 12 -3.28 -3.07 -10.29
CA SER A 12 -4.50 -3.85 -10.16
C SER A 12 -5.70 -3.12 -10.75
N GLN A 13 -6.40 -3.78 -11.67
CA GLN A 13 -7.68 -3.30 -12.20
C GLN A 13 -8.85 -3.55 -11.21
N GLN A 14 -8.65 -4.46 -10.27
CA GLN A 14 -9.60 -4.78 -9.20
C GLN A 14 -9.22 -4.06 -7.90
N PRO A 15 -10.16 -3.90 -6.96
CA PRO A 15 -9.84 -3.29 -5.68
C PRO A 15 -8.80 -4.13 -4.94
N VAL A 16 -7.85 -3.46 -4.32
CA VAL A 16 -6.75 -4.10 -3.61
C VAL A 16 -7.21 -4.55 -2.23
N SER A 17 -7.03 -5.84 -1.94
CA SER A 17 -7.29 -6.37 -0.61
C SER A 17 -6.20 -5.88 0.38
N THR A 18 -6.62 -5.20 1.41
CA THR A 18 -5.75 -4.68 2.47
C THR A 18 -6.37 -4.93 3.84
N LYS A 19 -5.64 -4.66 4.90
CA LYS A 19 -6.15 -4.81 6.27
C LYS A 19 -6.64 -3.48 6.81
N THR A 20 -7.63 -3.52 7.68
CA THR A 20 -8.01 -2.35 8.49
C THR A 20 -6.84 -1.91 9.37
N GLU A 21 -6.85 -0.67 9.83
CA GLU A 21 -5.83 -0.11 10.73
C GLU A 21 -5.59 -1.00 11.96
N LYS A 22 -6.64 -1.61 12.49
CA LYS A 22 -6.55 -2.57 13.61
C LYS A 22 -6.11 -3.98 13.19
N GLY A 23 -5.84 -4.22 11.91
CA GLY A 23 -5.31 -5.46 11.37
C GLY A 23 -6.25 -6.68 11.42
N LYS A 24 -7.51 -6.50 11.88
CA LYS A 24 -8.44 -7.62 12.13
C LYS A 24 -9.21 -8.08 10.90
N ASN A 25 -9.57 -7.16 10.00
CA ASN A 25 -10.45 -7.45 8.86
C ASN A 25 -9.74 -7.12 7.54
N ASN A 26 -9.96 -7.94 6.53
CA ASN A 26 -9.61 -7.61 5.16
C ASN A 26 -10.68 -6.67 4.59
N ILE A 27 -10.23 -5.62 3.92
CA ILE A 27 -11.06 -4.66 3.21
C ILE A 27 -10.54 -4.50 1.80
N GLU A 28 -11.41 -4.11 0.88
CA GLU A 28 -11.06 -3.86 -0.52
C GLU A 28 -11.04 -2.36 -0.78
N ARG A 29 -9.98 -1.87 -1.43
CA ARG A 29 -9.74 -0.45 -1.65
C ARG A 29 -9.26 -0.16 -3.06
N TYR A 30 -9.77 0.96 -3.61
CA TYR A 30 -9.17 1.68 -4.74
C TYR A 30 -8.37 2.86 -4.23
N TYR A 31 -7.36 3.27 -5.01
CA TYR A 31 -6.50 4.39 -4.66
C TYR A 31 -6.57 5.47 -5.72
N TYR A 32 -6.66 6.70 -5.27
CA TYR A 32 -6.74 7.90 -6.09
C TYR A 32 -5.72 8.93 -5.62
N LEU A 33 -5.30 9.80 -6.54
CA LEU A 33 -4.53 11.00 -6.22
C LEU A 33 -5.42 12.22 -6.35
N SER A 34 -5.50 13.03 -5.29
CA SER A 34 -6.10 14.36 -5.40
C SER A 34 -5.15 15.25 -6.18
N MET A 35 -5.55 15.67 -7.38
CA MET A 35 -4.72 16.51 -8.25
C MET A 35 -4.39 17.83 -7.57
N GLU A 36 -5.35 18.45 -6.88
CA GLU A 36 -5.18 19.72 -6.16
C GLU A 36 -4.15 19.57 -5.04
N LYS A 37 -4.30 18.57 -4.16
CA LYS A 37 -3.36 18.33 -3.06
C LYS A 37 -1.96 17.97 -3.56
N CYS A 38 -1.84 17.24 -4.66
CA CYS A 38 -0.55 16.94 -5.27
C CYS A 38 0.20 18.19 -5.73
N MET A 39 -0.53 19.25 -6.12
CA MET A 39 0.04 20.51 -6.61
C MET A 39 0.21 21.56 -5.50
N ASP A 40 -0.23 21.26 -4.29
CA ASP A 40 -0.13 22.14 -3.13
C ASP A 40 1.21 21.96 -2.39
N LYS A 41 1.30 22.51 -1.18
CA LYS A 41 2.50 22.42 -0.33
C LYS A 41 2.80 20.98 0.06
N TYR A 42 4.04 20.72 0.48
CA TYR A 42 4.50 19.37 0.82
C TYR A 42 3.62 18.66 1.86
N GLU A 43 3.12 19.38 2.86
CA GLU A 43 2.26 18.82 3.91
C GLU A 43 0.94 18.31 3.33
N ASP A 44 0.37 19.02 2.38
CA ASP A 44 -0.88 18.61 1.71
C ASP A 44 -0.66 17.45 0.74
N ARG A 45 0.57 17.34 0.18
CA ARG A 45 0.96 16.22 -0.70
C ARG A 45 0.99 14.87 0.04
N ILE A 46 1.28 14.85 1.33
CA ILE A 46 1.22 13.61 2.13
C ILE A 46 -0.21 13.06 2.14
N ASP A 47 -1.20 13.94 2.20
CA ASP A 47 -2.62 13.59 2.23
C ASP A 47 -3.25 13.51 0.84
N ALA A 48 -2.45 13.59 -0.22
CA ALA A 48 -2.95 13.54 -1.60
C ALA A 48 -3.41 12.14 -2.02
N VAL A 49 -2.92 11.09 -1.37
CA VAL A 49 -3.32 9.70 -1.66
C VAL A 49 -4.61 9.38 -0.92
N ILE A 50 -5.67 9.18 -1.65
CA ILE A 50 -7.00 8.89 -1.12
C ILE A 50 -7.34 7.42 -1.36
N SER A 51 -7.70 6.72 -0.30
CA SER A 51 -8.14 5.33 -0.34
C SER A 51 -9.66 5.28 -0.21
N VAL A 52 -10.35 4.64 -1.16
CA VAL A 52 -11.81 4.52 -1.18
C VAL A 52 -12.24 3.05 -1.17
N PRO A 53 -13.42 2.72 -0.59
CA PRO A 53 -13.98 1.37 -0.64
C PRO A 53 -14.24 0.86 -2.06
N SER A 54 -14.59 -0.41 -2.21
CA SER A 54 -14.89 -1.06 -3.51
C SER A 54 -16.07 -0.42 -4.24
N ASP A 55 -17.04 0.21 -3.54
CA ASP A 55 -18.14 0.99 -4.14
C ASP A 55 -17.71 2.39 -4.60
N ARG A 56 -16.43 2.74 -4.42
CA ARG A 56 -15.82 4.04 -4.75
C ARG A 56 -16.47 5.24 -4.07
N LYS A 57 -17.05 5.04 -2.88
CA LYS A 57 -17.69 6.10 -2.09
C LYS A 57 -17.12 6.16 -0.69
N ILE A 58 -16.83 7.37 -0.23
CA ILE A 58 -16.56 7.64 1.19
C ILE A 58 -17.84 8.19 1.80
N LYS A 59 -18.32 7.53 2.83
CA LYS A 59 -19.54 7.89 3.56
C LYS A 59 -19.20 8.31 4.97
N GLU A 60 -20.01 9.21 5.51
CA GLU A 60 -19.95 9.69 6.88
C GLU A 60 -21.31 9.49 7.58
N ASN A 61 -21.39 9.82 8.87
CA ASN A 61 -22.63 9.75 9.64
C ASN A 61 -23.34 8.39 9.59
N PHE A 62 -22.59 7.27 9.81
CA PHE A 62 -23.13 5.91 9.70
C PHE A 62 -23.72 5.59 8.33
N ASP A 63 -22.96 5.90 7.28
CA ASP A 63 -23.32 5.66 5.86
C ASP A 63 -24.52 6.47 5.32
N ARG A 64 -24.94 7.51 6.05
CA ARG A 64 -26.08 8.36 5.64
C ARG A 64 -25.69 9.42 4.61
N ASP A 65 -24.51 9.99 4.78
CA ASP A 65 -24.05 11.10 3.92
C ASP A 65 -22.85 10.64 3.09
N VAL A 66 -22.90 10.94 1.77
CA VAL A 66 -21.78 10.67 0.87
C VAL A 66 -20.86 11.88 0.83
N LYS A 67 -19.68 11.76 1.41
CA LYS A 67 -18.64 12.80 1.42
C LYS A 67 -17.88 12.87 0.11
N LEU A 68 -17.57 11.72 -0.49
CA LEU A 68 -16.85 11.61 -1.75
C LEU A 68 -17.46 10.48 -2.56
N ASP A 69 -17.77 10.73 -3.82
CA ASP A 69 -18.29 9.74 -4.76
C ASP A 69 -17.43 9.74 -6.03
N LEU A 70 -16.73 8.63 -6.28
CA LEU A 70 -15.88 8.41 -7.45
C LEU A 70 -16.38 7.21 -8.27
N SER A 71 -17.68 6.93 -8.23
CA SER A 71 -18.27 5.76 -8.87
C SER A 71 -18.34 5.86 -10.40
N THR A 72 -18.18 7.05 -10.97
CA THR A 72 -18.13 7.29 -12.42
C THR A 72 -16.96 8.19 -12.78
N GLN A 73 -16.50 8.14 -14.02
CA GLN A 73 -15.42 8.99 -14.52
C GLN A 73 -15.75 10.49 -14.40
N ASP A 74 -16.99 10.90 -14.69
CA ASP A 74 -17.41 12.30 -14.56
C ASP A 74 -17.24 12.82 -13.13
N LYS A 75 -17.52 11.96 -12.12
CA LYS A 75 -17.30 12.29 -10.72
C LYS A 75 -15.83 12.32 -10.33
N GLU A 76 -15.00 11.47 -10.94
CA GLU A 76 -13.54 11.55 -10.79
C GLU A 76 -13.03 12.90 -11.28
N TYR A 77 -13.54 13.37 -12.43
CA TYR A 77 -13.20 14.68 -13.00
C TYR A 77 -13.68 15.82 -12.12
N GLU A 78 -14.95 15.80 -11.73
CA GLU A 78 -15.57 16.82 -10.86
C GLU A 78 -14.79 17.00 -9.56
N GLN A 79 -14.36 15.89 -8.94
CA GLN A 79 -13.60 15.87 -7.71
C GLN A 79 -12.09 15.99 -7.92
N LYS A 80 -11.63 16.11 -9.19
CA LYS A 80 -10.20 16.18 -9.57
C LYS A 80 -9.37 15.04 -8.97
N MET A 81 -9.96 13.84 -8.99
CA MET A 81 -9.37 12.62 -8.44
C MET A 81 -8.88 11.71 -9.55
N PHE A 82 -7.56 11.52 -9.61
CA PHE A 82 -6.90 10.69 -10.60
C PHE A 82 -6.78 9.23 -10.09
N PRO A 83 -7.31 8.21 -10.80
CA PRO A 83 -7.18 6.82 -10.39
C PRO A 83 -5.75 6.31 -10.60
N VAL A 84 -5.10 5.83 -9.53
CA VAL A 84 -3.68 5.46 -9.54
C VAL A 84 -3.41 4.24 -10.44
N ASN A 85 -4.37 3.33 -10.55
CA ASN A 85 -4.22 2.06 -11.27
C ASN A 85 -4.16 2.17 -12.79
N ILE A 86 -4.41 3.35 -13.37
CA ILE A 86 -4.28 3.58 -14.81
C ILE A 86 -2.94 4.23 -15.21
N ILE A 87 -2.09 4.61 -14.24
CA ILE A 87 -0.89 5.42 -14.51
C ILE A 87 0.10 4.73 -15.45
N PHE A 88 0.16 3.39 -15.43
CA PHE A 88 1.00 2.57 -16.30
C PHE A 88 0.25 1.90 -17.45
N ASP A 89 -1.06 2.10 -17.56
CA ASP A 89 -1.87 1.68 -18.71
C ASP A 89 -2.02 2.85 -19.67
N SER A 90 -1.22 2.89 -20.73
CA SER A 90 -1.20 4.00 -21.67
C SER A 90 -2.53 4.26 -22.34
N ASN A 91 -3.33 3.22 -22.61
CA ASN A 91 -4.63 3.38 -23.26
C ASN A 91 -5.67 3.96 -22.27
N ALA A 92 -5.77 3.38 -21.08
CA ALA A 92 -6.68 3.85 -20.04
C ALA A 92 -6.33 5.28 -19.61
N LEU A 93 -5.02 5.56 -19.46
CA LEU A 93 -4.52 6.90 -19.14
C LEU A 93 -4.92 7.94 -20.21
N LEU A 94 -4.69 7.62 -21.48
CA LEU A 94 -5.03 8.51 -22.58
C LEU A 94 -6.53 8.77 -22.66
N GLN A 95 -7.36 7.73 -22.52
CA GLN A 95 -8.82 7.86 -22.49
C GLN A 95 -9.28 8.73 -21.32
N TRP A 96 -8.75 8.54 -20.13
CA TRP A 96 -9.07 9.34 -18.96
C TRP A 96 -8.70 10.82 -19.16
N GLN A 97 -7.52 11.09 -19.72
CA GLN A 97 -7.06 12.46 -20.00
C GLN A 97 -7.94 13.16 -21.04
N PHE A 98 -8.31 12.48 -22.13
CA PHE A 98 -9.22 13.03 -23.12
C PHE A 98 -10.61 13.29 -22.54
N GLY A 99 -11.12 12.39 -21.69
CA GLY A 99 -12.38 12.58 -20.98
C GLY A 99 -12.33 13.81 -20.08
N TYR A 100 -11.26 13.98 -19.30
CA TYR A 100 -11.06 15.15 -18.45
C TYR A 100 -11.01 16.47 -19.26
N MET A 101 -10.22 16.49 -20.34
CA MET A 101 -10.15 17.67 -21.21
C MET A 101 -11.50 18.00 -21.87
N THR A 102 -12.27 16.99 -22.23
CA THR A 102 -13.63 17.18 -22.80
C THR A 102 -14.59 17.71 -21.75
N TYR A 103 -14.56 17.14 -20.54
CA TYR A 103 -15.40 17.55 -19.41
C TYR A 103 -15.16 19.02 -19.03
N TYR A 104 -13.90 19.44 -19.02
CA TYR A 104 -13.48 20.80 -18.71
C TYR A 104 -13.20 21.68 -19.93
N SER A 105 -13.83 21.36 -21.07
CA SER A 105 -13.68 22.16 -22.29
C SER A 105 -14.02 23.65 -22.05
N GLY A 106 -13.07 24.53 -22.38
CA GLY A 106 -13.19 25.97 -22.18
C GLY A 106 -12.85 26.48 -20.77
N LYS A 107 -12.46 25.57 -19.83
CA LYS A 107 -12.04 25.95 -18.47
C LYS A 107 -10.51 25.86 -18.36
N THR A 108 -9.85 26.99 -18.52
CA THR A 108 -8.38 27.07 -18.61
C THR A 108 -7.68 26.58 -17.34
N ASP A 109 -8.18 26.93 -16.16
CA ASP A 109 -7.56 26.63 -14.88
C ASP A 109 -7.50 25.12 -14.63
N GLU A 110 -8.57 24.40 -14.93
CA GLU A 110 -8.63 22.94 -14.77
C GLU A 110 -7.73 22.21 -15.78
N LEU A 111 -7.61 22.75 -17.01
CA LEU A 111 -6.69 22.21 -18.02
C LEU A 111 -5.23 22.48 -17.65
N GLU A 112 -4.92 23.62 -17.05
CA GLU A 112 -3.59 23.91 -16.51
C GLU A 112 -3.25 23.02 -15.30
N LEU A 113 -4.23 22.74 -14.44
CA LEU A 113 -4.08 21.78 -13.35
C LEU A 113 -3.68 20.40 -13.88
N LEU A 114 -4.41 19.89 -14.89
CA LEU A 114 -4.07 18.59 -15.51
C LEU A 114 -2.65 18.59 -16.08
N LYS A 115 -2.27 19.64 -16.81
CA LYS A 115 -0.94 19.78 -17.40
C LYS A 115 0.16 19.80 -16.35
N SER A 116 -0.04 20.55 -15.27
CA SER A 116 0.92 20.64 -14.17
C SER A 116 1.03 19.31 -13.43
N PHE A 117 -0.10 18.67 -13.12
CA PHE A 117 -0.16 17.35 -12.51
C PHE A 117 0.55 16.29 -13.36
N GLN A 118 0.34 16.30 -14.68
CA GLN A 118 1.03 15.41 -15.60
C GLN A 118 2.55 15.60 -15.56
N ASN A 119 3.02 16.84 -15.61
CA ASN A 119 4.44 17.13 -15.65
C ASN A 119 5.16 16.85 -14.33
N GLU A 120 4.59 17.26 -13.21
CA GLU A 120 5.24 17.21 -11.91
C GLU A 120 5.00 15.89 -11.17
N VAL A 121 3.82 15.28 -11.32
CA VAL A 121 3.44 14.09 -10.56
C VAL A 121 3.53 12.84 -11.43
N MET A 122 2.73 12.75 -12.48
CA MET A 122 2.63 11.53 -13.30
C MET A 122 3.97 11.16 -13.96
N ASN A 123 4.63 12.13 -14.60
CA ASN A 123 5.94 11.91 -15.22
C ASN A 123 7.01 11.53 -14.18
N THR A 124 6.93 12.08 -12.97
CA THR A 124 7.85 11.75 -11.88
C THR A 124 7.65 10.32 -11.41
N ILE A 125 6.40 9.89 -11.23
CA ILE A 125 6.07 8.51 -10.84
C ILE A 125 6.53 7.51 -11.93
N VAL A 126 6.20 7.78 -13.20
CA VAL A 126 6.54 6.88 -14.32
C VAL A 126 8.05 6.79 -14.54
N LYS A 127 8.79 7.87 -14.33
CA LYS A 127 10.25 7.91 -14.48
C LYS A 127 11.01 7.50 -13.22
N TYR A 128 10.33 7.30 -12.11
CA TYR A 128 10.97 6.97 -10.85
C TYR A 128 11.69 5.62 -10.94
N LYS A 129 12.98 5.65 -10.63
CA LYS A 129 13.81 4.45 -10.59
C LYS A 129 13.95 3.98 -9.15
N LEU A 130 13.44 2.81 -8.87
CA LEU A 130 13.61 2.19 -7.57
C LEU A 130 15.09 1.80 -7.38
N PRO A 131 15.79 2.31 -6.35
CA PRO A 131 17.15 1.86 -6.06
C PRO A 131 17.11 0.40 -5.62
N VAL A 132 17.92 -0.45 -6.28
CA VAL A 132 18.02 -1.87 -5.97
C VAL A 132 19.45 -2.20 -5.60
N ILE A 133 19.65 -2.85 -4.47
CA ILE A 133 20.93 -3.43 -4.05
C ILE A 133 20.87 -4.91 -4.37
N THR A 134 21.69 -5.37 -5.31
CA THR A 134 21.82 -6.77 -5.65
C THR A 134 23.00 -7.36 -4.87
N LEU A 135 22.73 -8.34 -4.04
CA LEU A 135 23.75 -9.09 -3.32
C LEU A 135 24.11 -10.33 -4.10
N ASP A 136 25.41 -10.66 -4.14
CA ASP A 136 25.89 -11.91 -4.76
C ASP A 136 25.38 -13.13 -3.99
N LYS A 137 25.20 -14.26 -4.70
CA LYS A 137 24.78 -15.52 -4.08
C LYS A 137 25.77 -16.06 -3.03
N SER A 138 27.04 -15.68 -3.16
CA SER A 138 28.12 -16.02 -2.23
C SER A 138 28.19 -15.10 -1.01
N THR A 139 27.36 -14.05 -0.94
CA THR A 139 27.36 -13.12 0.21
C THR A 139 26.99 -13.87 1.49
N PRO A 140 27.83 -13.79 2.56
CA PRO A 140 27.53 -14.40 3.84
C PRO A 140 26.18 -13.93 4.40
N ARG A 141 25.45 -14.83 5.05
CA ARG A 141 24.09 -14.53 5.56
C ARG A 141 24.09 -13.39 6.56
N GLU A 142 25.10 -13.32 7.42
CA GLU A 142 25.25 -12.25 8.41
C GLU A 142 25.36 -10.87 7.71
N ALA A 143 26.09 -10.81 6.59
CA ALA A 143 26.20 -9.60 5.79
C ALA A 143 24.86 -9.22 5.14
N VAL A 144 24.10 -10.22 4.65
CA VAL A 144 22.74 -9.99 4.11
C VAL A 144 21.82 -9.42 5.19
N CYS A 145 21.79 -10.02 6.39
CA CYS A 145 20.99 -9.54 7.51
C CYS A 145 21.37 -8.10 7.90
N LYS A 146 22.66 -7.78 7.95
CA LYS A 146 23.14 -6.44 8.27
C LYS A 146 22.76 -5.40 7.21
N VAL A 147 22.77 -5.76 5.93
CA VAL A 147 22.27 -4.88 4.86
C VAL A 147 20.78 -4.62 5.03
N PHE A 148 19.97 -5.66 5.31
CA PHE A 148 18.53 -5.50 5.58
C PHE A 148 18.25 -4.59 6.78
N GLU A 149 19.00 -4.77 7.86
CA GLU A 149 18.90 -3.93 9.04
C GLU A 149 19.21 -2.47 8.72
N ASN A 150 20.32 -2.20 8.04
CA ASN A 150 20.76 -0.85 7.69
C ASN A 150 19.81 -0.15 6.71
N VAL A 151 19.24 -0.85 5.74
CA VAL A 151 18.30 -0.28 4.76
C VAL A 151 16.95 0.08 5.40
N ASN A 152 16.58 -0.58 6.50
CA ASN A 152 15.33 -0.31 7.20
C ASN A 152 15.44 0.75 8.32
N THR A 153 16.58 1.40 8.51
CA THR A 153 16.78 2.39 9.57
C THR A 153 15.90 3.65 9.46
N GLY A 154 15.23 3.87 8.31
CA GLY A 154 14.25 4.98 8.13
C GLY A 154 12.78 4.56 8.18
N GLY A 155 12.46 3.32 8.59
CA GLY A 155 11.11 2.77 8.60
C GLY A 155 10.76 2.06 9.91
N VAL A 156 9.76 1.17 9.85
CA VAL A 156 9.48 0.27 10.97
C VAL A 156 10.67 -0.68 11.13
N PRO A 157 11.32 -0.72 12.30
CA PRO A 157 12.45 -1.62 12.54
C PRO A 157 12.03 -3.08 12.27
N LEU A 158 12.92 -3.84 11.64
CA LEU A 158 12.69 -5.28 11.52
C LEU A 158 12.85 -5.93 12.90
N THR A 159 11.90 -6.77 13.22
CA THR A 159 12.01 -7.62 14.42
C THR A 159 13.07 -8.70 14.22
N VAL A 160 13.62 -9.23 15.30
CA VAL A 160 14.54 -10.38 15.27
C VAL A 160 13.89 -11.56 14.52
N PHE A 161 12.59 -11.78 14.71
CA PHE A 161 11.85 -12.83 14.00
C PHE A 161 11.83 -12.63 12.48
N GLU A 162 11.69 -11.39 12.01
CA GLU A 162 11.72 -11.09 10.57
C GLU A 162 13.10 -11.29 9.96
N LEU A 163 14.16 -10.92 10.69
CA LEU A 163 15.54 -11.16 10.27
C LEU A 163 15.84 -12.66 10.18
N VAL A 164 15.47 -13.41 11.21
CA VAL A 164 15.65 -14.89 11.23
C VAL A 164 14.79 -15.54 10.13
N THR A 165 13.57 -15.08 9.90
CA THR A 165 12.71 -15.55 8.80
C THR A 165 13.38 -15.35 7.45
N ALA A 166 14.01 -14.18 7.22
CA ALA A 166 14.75 -13.91 5.98
C ALA A 166 15.97 -14.85 5.83
N THR A 167 16.66 -15.16 6.93
CA THR A 167 17.81 -16.07 6.95
C THR A 167 17.41 -17.50 6.55
N TYR A 168 16.24 -17.97 7.01
CA TYR A 168 15.76 -19.32 6.70
C TYR A 168 15.00 -19.43 5.36
N ALA A 169 14.62 -18.32 4.76
CA ALA A 169 13.87 -18.31 3.48
C ALA A 169 14.60 -19.06 2.33
N THR A 170 15.92 -19.22 2.41
CA THR A 170 16.74 -19.94 1.42
C THR A 170 16.89 -21.43 1.71
N GLN A 171 16.33 -21.95 2.81
CA GLN A 171 16.55 -23.32 3.29
C GLN A 171 15.33 -24.24 3.16
N GLU A 172 14.33 -23.88 2.35
CA GLU A 172 13.05 -24.60 2.28
C GLU A 172 12.30 -24.69 3.63
N PHE A 173 12.76 -23.95 4.65
CA PHE A 173 12.14 -23.88 5.96
C PHE A 173 11.37 -22.58 6.12
N ASP A 174 10.06 -22.68 6.32
CA ASP A 174 9.16 -21.55 6.53
C ASP A 174 8.91 -21.34 8.03
N LEU A 175 9.77 -20.53 8.66
CA LEU A 175 9.68 -20.18 10.07
C LEU A 175 8.30 -19.62 10.47
N ARG A 176 7.64 -18.88 9.56
CA ARG A 176 6.30 -18.34 9.85
C ARG A 176 5.22 -19.42 9.91
N LYS A 177 5.33 -20.44 9.06
CA LYS A 177 4.42 -21.60 9.15
C LYS A 177 4.66 -22.42 10.39
N ASP A 178 5.92 -22.61 10.75
CA ASP A 178 6.29 -23.33 11.96
C ASP A 178 5.78 -22.58 13.20
N TRP A 179 6.06 -21.28 13.30
CA TRP A 179 5.49 -20.44 14.37
C TRP A 179 3.98 -20.55 14.48
N LYS A 180 3.25 -20.45 13.37
CA LYS A 180 1.77 -20.59 13.36
C LYS A 180 1.32 -21.95 13.90
N LYS A 181 2.07 -23.01 13.61
CA LYS A 181 1.80 -24.35 14.13
C LYS A 181 2.03 -24.42 15.63
N CYS A 182 3.18 -23.92 16.09
CA CYS A 182 3.53 -23.86 17.52
C CYS A 182 2.51 -23.01 18.30
N ARG A 183 2.12 -21.84 17.79
CA ARG A 183 1.14 -20.98 18.44
C ARG A 183 -0.24 -21.65 18.59
N LYS A 184 -0.67 -22.43 17.61
CA LYS A 184 -1.91 -23.21 17.72
C LYS A 184 -1.82 -24.29 18.80
N GLN A 185 -0.65 -24.92 18.94
CA GLN A 185 -0.42 -25.91 20.01
C GLN A 185 -0.43 -25.25 21.39
N ILE A 186 0.22 -24.09 21.53
CA ILE A 186 0.23 -23.30 22.75
C ILE A 186 -1.19 -22.89 23.15
N GLN A 187 -1.98 -22.34 22.22
CA GLN A 187 -3.39 -22.00 22.46
C GLN A 187 -4.22 -23.22 22.88
N GLY A 188 -4.00 -24.38 22.23
CA GLY A 188 -4.67 -25.60 22.62
C GLY A 188 -4.33 -26.10 24.03
N ILE A 189 -3.11 -25.81 24.52
CA ILE A 189 -2.70 -26.10 25.92
C ILE A 189 -3.43 -25.16 26.88
N ASP A 190 -3.45 -23.85 26.61
CA ASP A 190 -4.14 -22.87 27.45
C ASP A 190 -5.65 -23.13 27.53
N ASP A 191 -6.30 -23.46 26.41
CA ASP A 191 -7.70 -23.87 26.34
C ASP A 191 -7.98 -25.11 27.22
N THR A 192 -7.05 -26.08 27.20
CA THR A 192 -7.15 -27.31 27.98
C THR A 192 -7.02 -27.06 29.48
N LEU A 193 -6.09 -26.18 29.84
CA LEU A 193 -5.81 -25.81 31.23
C LEU A 193 -6.76 -24.73 31.75
N ARG A 194 -7.56 -24.13 30.89
CA ARG A 194 -8.40 -22.93 31.18
C ARG A 194 -7.61 -21.79 31.76
N THR A 195 -6.46 -21.50 31.18
CA THR A 195 -5.53 -20.44 31.57
C THR A 195 -5.16 -19.62 30.35
N ASP A 196 -4.72 -18.39 30.57
CA ASP A 196 -4.16 -17.50 29.51
C ASP A 196 -2.65 -17.30 29.75
N LEU A 197 -1.99 -18.24 30.45
CA LEU A 197 -0.60 -18.12 30.89
C LEU A 197 0.38 -18.04 29.72
N LEU A 198 0.06 -18.70 28.61
CA LEU A 198 0.91 -18.77 27.42
C LEU A 198 0.51 -17.78 26.32
N ASP A 199 -0.57 -17.03 26.50
CA ASP A 199 -1.07 -16.08 25.49
C ASP A 199 -0.10 -14.89 25.26
N GLY A 200 0.79 -14.62 26.22
CA GLY A 200 1.85 -13.63 26.13
C GLY A 200 3.09 -14.04 25.32
N ILE A 201 3.16 -15.28 24.84
CA ILE A 201 4.29 -15.74 24.01
C ILE A 201 4.14 -15.18 22.60
N ASP A 202 5.02 -14.24 22.26
CA ASP A 202 5.10 -13.67 20.93
C ASP A 202 6.20 -14.35 20.08
N GLU A 203 6.37 -13.87 18.86
CA GLU A 203 7.37 -14.40 17.92
C GLU A 203 8.81 -14.22 18.40
N THR A 204 9.07 -13.20 19.20
CA THR A 204 10.42 -12.91 19.74
C THR A 204 10.74 -13.84 20.87
N THR A 205 9.79 -14.06 21.77
CA THR A 205 9.91 -15.03 22.87
C THR A 205 10.08 -16.47 22.35
N PHE A 206 9.45 -16.80 21.22
CA PHE A 206 9.59 -18.11 20.56
C PHE A 206 11.02 -18.40 20.08
N LEU A 207 11.82 -17.36 19.77
CA LEU A 207 13.19 -17.50 19.29
C LEU A 207 14.25 -17.52 20.40
N THR A 208 13.88 -17.23 21.63
CA THR A 208 14.77 -17.28 22.81
C THR A 208 14.65 -18.59 23.54
#